data_ab0bc5f0682e5498a87fff0f73d8a7ee
#
_entry.id   ab0bc5f0682e5498a87fff0f73d8a7ee
#
_cell.length_a   1.000
_cell.length_b   1.000
_cell.length_c   1.000
_cell.angle_alpha   90.00
_cell.angle_beta   90.00
_cell.angle_gamma   90.00
#
_symmetry.space_group_name_H-M   'P 1'
#
loop_
_entity.id
_entity.type
_entity.pdbx_description
1 polymer ?
#
loop_
_entity_poly.entity_id
_entity_poly.type
_entity_poly.pdbx_seq_one_letter_code
_entity_poly.pdbx_strand_id
1 'polypeptide(L)' 'MKDSKVNTTIVIGELIKQELKRQGKTTVWLAQQLGCHRTNIYKVYGRSSIDTSMLFHLCQLLGVDFFKLYSDALPKFKK' A
#
# COMPACT_ATOMS: atom_id res chain seq x y z
N MET A 1 17.42 -21.11 -2.27
CA MET A 1 17.20 -20.64 -1.79
C MET A 1 16.77 -20.34 -1.40
N LYS A 2 16.75 -20.22 -1.31
CA LYS A 2 16.33 -19.75 -0.76
C LYS A 2 15.92 -18.99 -0.41
N ASP A 3 15.89 -18.78 -0.45
CA ASP A 3 15.54 -17.97 -0.11
C ASP A 3 14.99 -17.38 0.23
N SER A 4 15.00 -17.53 0.26
CA SER A 4 14.54 -16.88 0.67
C SER A 4 14.14 -16.36 1.12
N LYS A 5 14.37 -16.27 1.05
CA LYS A 5 14.03 -15.66 1.69
C LYS A 5 13.51 -14.82 1.75
N VAL A 6 13.55 -14.73 1.37
CA VAL A 6 13.09 -13.82 1.53
C VAL A 6 12.15 -13.33 1.38
N ASN A 7 12.01 -13.22 1.24
CA ASN A 7 11.28 -12.52 1.17
C ASN A 7 10.22 -11.93 1.70
N THR A 8 10.64 -11.52 1.47
CA THR A 8 9.65 -10.72 2.16
C THR A 8 8.71 -10.09 1.17
N THR A 9 7.46 -10.53 1.18
CA THR A 9 6.47 -10.03 0.24
C THR A 9 5.68 -8.90 0.89
N ILE A 10 5.72 -7.73 0.28
CA ILE A 10 4.89 -6.61 0.71
C ILE A 10 3.57 -6.71 -0.05
N VAL A 11 2.47 -6.86 0.66
CA VAL A 11 1.15 -6.83 0.07
C VAL A 11 0.58 -5.44 0.34
N ILE A 12 0.79 -4.54 -0.61
CA ILE A 12 0.49 -3.13 -0.38
C ILE A 12 -0.99 -2.90 -0.06
N GLY A 13 -1.87 -3.68 -0.67
CA GLY A 13 -3.30 -3.54 -0.39
C GLY A 13 -3.65 -3.77 1.08
N GLU A 14 -2.98 -4.75 1.71
CA GLU A 14 -3.17 -5.02 3.13
C GLU A 14 -2.72 -3.84 3.98
N LEU A 15 -1.59 -3.27 3.62
CA LEU A 15 -1.03 -2.15 4.38
C LEU A 15 -1.91 -0.92 4.29
N ILE A 16 -2.48 -0.69 3.10
CA ILE A 16 -3.43 0.41 2.91
C ILE A 16 -4.65 0.20 3.80
N LYS A 17 -5.18 -1.00 3.80
CA LYS A 17 -6.35 -1.34 4.60
C LYS A 17 -6.07 -1.12 6.09
N GLN A 18 -4.93 -1.60 6.55
CA GLN A 18 -4.53 -1.44 7.94
C GLN A 18 -4.39 0.03 8.32
N GLU A 19 -3.82 0.82 7.42
CA GLU A 19 -3.61 2.24 7.70
C GLU A 19 -4.93 3.00 7.78
N LEU A 20 -5.88 2.67 6.91
CA LEU A 20 -7.21 3.25 6.97
C LEU A 20 -7.86 2.97 8.32
N LYS A 21 -7.76 1.71 8.74
CA LYS A 21 -8.34 1.29 10.01
C LYS A 21 -7.68 2.02 11.18
N ARG A 22 -6.37 2.11 11.13
CA ARG A 22 -5.61 2.81 12.17
C ARG A 22 -6.03 4.26 12.30
N GLN A 23 -6.31 4.91 11.16
CA GLN A 23 -6.70 6.32 11.15
C GLN A 23 -8.21 6.52 11.36
N GLY A 24 -8.96 5.44 11.50
CA GLY A 24 -10.41 5.54 11.69
C GLY A 24 -11.16 5.96 10.42
N LYS A 25 -10.57 5.70 9.26
CA LYS A 25 -11.20 6.07 8.00
C LYS A 25 -11.84 4.84 7.35
N THR A 26 -12.82 5.10 6.50
CA THR A 26 -13.60 4.02 5.90
C THR A 26 -13.24 3.81 4.44
N THR A 27 -13.61 2.63 3.93
CA THR A 27 -13.46 2.34 2.50
C THR A 27 -14.26 3.32 1.66
N VAL A 28 -15.45 3.69 2.11
CA VAL A 28 -16.29 4.66 1.40
C VAL A 28 -15.59 6.01 1.32
N TRP A 29 -15.00 6.44 2.44
CA TRP A 29 -14.25 7.69 2.45
C TRP A 29 -13.12 7.67 1.41
N LEU A 30 -12.37 6.57 1.38
CA LEU A 30 -11.25 6.47 0.45
C LEU A 30 -11.73 6.47 -1.00
N ALA A 31 -12.81 5.75 -1.28
CA ALA A 31 -13.36 5.72 -2.63
C ALA A 31 -13.78 7.13 -3.07
N GLN A 32 -14.38 7.89 -2.17
CA GLN A 32 -14.77 9.27 -2.47
C GLN A 32 -13.55 10.13 -2.77
N GLN A 33 -12.50 9.98 -1.98
CA GLN A 33 -11.28 10.76 -2.19
C GLN A 33 -10.61 10.43 -3.53
N LEU A 34 -10.70 9.18 -3.95
CA LEU A 34 -10.09 8.75 -5.21
C LEU A 34 -11.02 8.90 -6.40
N GLY A 35 -12.28 9.27 -6.17
CA GLY A 35 -13.24 9.43 -7.24
C GLY A 35 -13.63 8.13 -7.90
N CYS A 36 -13.69 7.04 -7.14
CA CYS A 36 -14.04 5.75 -7.68
C CYS A 36 -15.07 5.05 -6.78
N HIS A 37 -15.54 3.91 -7.25
CA HIS A 37 -16.52 3.13 -6.51
C HIS A 37 -15.80 2.29 -5.44
N ARG A 38 -16.46 2.11 -4.29
CA ARG A 38 -15.86 1.35 -3.19
C ARG A 38 -15.48 -0.08 -3.58
N THR A 39 -16.15 -0.65 -4.57
CA THR A 39 -15.80 -1.97 -5.08
C THR A 39 -14.35 -2.01 -5.57
N ASN A 40 -13.90 -0.92 -6.18
CA ASN A 40 -12.52 -0.83 -6.65
C ASN A 40 -11.54 -0.83 -5.48
N ILE A 41 -11.92 -0.23 -4.36
CA ILE A 41 -11.06 -0.20 -3.19
C ILE A 41 -10.92 -1.61 -2.60
N TYR A 42 -12.02 -2.37 -2.56
CA TYR A 42 -11.96 -3.76 -2.08
C TYR A 42 -11.01 -4.59 -2.92
N LYS A 43 -10.97 -4.34 -4.24
CA LYS A 43 -10.03 -5.02 -5.12
C LYS A 43 -8.59 -4.64 -4.80
N VAL A 44 -8.38 -3.36 -4.49
CA VAL A 44 -7.03 -2.88 -4.14
C VAL A 44 -6.51 -3.58 -2.88
N TYR A 45 -7.38 -3.82 -1.91
CA TYR A 45 -6.97 -4.46 -0.67
C TYR A 45 -6.35 -5.83 -0.87
N GLY A 46 -6.73 -6.52 -1.93
CA GLY A 46 -6.18 -7.85 -2.21
C GLY A 46 -4.95 -7.85 -3.09
N ARG A 47 -4.48 -6.68 -3.50
CA ARG A 47 -3.37 -6.61 -4.45
C ARG A 47 -2.03 -6.56 -3.75
N SER A 48 -1.09 -7.32 -4.29
CA SER A 48 0.28 -7.26 -3.79
C SER A 48 1.05 -6.08 -4.39
N SER A 49 0.55 -5.53 -5.49
CA SER A 49 1.17 -4.35 -6.09
C SER A 49 0.10 -3.47 -6.75
N ILE A 50 0.36 -2.19 -6.79
CA ILE A 50 -0.49 -1.21 -7.48
C ILE A 50 0.44 -0.26 -8.22
N ASP A 51 -0.11 0.53 -9.15
CA ASP A 51 0.76 1.43 -9.86
C ASP A 51 1.25 2.56 -8.93
N THR A 52 2.39 3.12 -9.28
CA THR A 52 3.05 4.10 -8.44
C THR A 52 2.28 5.42 -8.33
N SER A 53 1.51 5.77 -9.36
CA SER A 53 0.69 6.98 -9.30
C SER A 53 -0.39 6.86 -8.23
N MET A 54 -1.06 5.72 -8.20
CA MET A 54 -2.05 5.43 -7.18
C MET A 54 -1.41 5.43 -5.80
N LEU A 55 -0.26 4.77 -5.68
CA LEU A 55 0.45 4.68 -4.41
C LEU A 55 0.85 6.08 -3.91
N PHE A 56 1.35 6.91 -4.80
CA PHE A 56 1.73 8.28 -4.44
C PHE A 56 0.51 9.06 -3.95
N HIS A 57 -0.61 8.92 -4.65
CA HIS A 57 -1.84 9.59 -4.24
C HIS A 57 -2.30 9.13 -2.86
N LEU A 58 -2.20 7.83 -2.60
CA LEU A 58 -2.57 7.29 -1.29
C LEU A 58 -1.65 7.82 -0.19
N CYS A 59 -0.36 7.95 -0.48
CA CYS A 59 0.57 8.55 0.47
C CYS A 59 0.12 9.96 0.84
N GLN A 60 -0.29 10.73 -0.15
CA GLN A 60 -0.74 12.09 0.08
C GLN A 60 -2.03 12.13 0.90
N LEU A 61 -2.98 11.28 0.56
CA LEU A 61 -4.28 11.25 1.23
C LEU A 61 -4.17 10.81 2.68
N LEU A 62 -3.32 9.82 2.93
CA LEU A 62 -3.21 9.23 4.26
C LEU A 62 -2.07 9.80 5.10
N GLY A 63 -1.22 10.58 4.47
CA GLY A 63 -0.08 11.14 5.18
C GLY A 63 0.94 10.10 5.61
N VAL A 64 1.07 9.03 4.83
CA VAL A 64 1.98 7.93 5.12
C VAL A 64 2.90 7.72 3.93
N ASP A 65 4.17 7.45 4.21
CA ASP A 65 5.14 7.17 3.16
C ASP A 65 5.19 5.66 2.91
N PHE A 66 4.31 5.17 2.04
CA PHE A 66 4.29 3.75 1.69
C PHE A 66 5.53 3.33 0.91
N PHE A 67 6.17 4.28 0.21
CA PHE A 67 7.40 3.97 -0.54
C PHE A 67 8.53 3.58 0.38
N LYS A 68 8.53 4.13 1.59
CA LYS A 68 9.54 3.79 2.57
C LYS A 68 9.50 2.31 2.93
N LEU A 69 8.32 1.72 2.93
CA LEU A 69 8.18 0.29 3.22
C LEU A 69 8.96 -0.55 2.22
N TYR A 70 8.89 -0.15 0.95
CA TYR A 70 9.63 -0.85 -0.10
C TYR A 70 11.12 -0.59 0.03
N SER A 71 11.49 0.63 0.30
CA SER A 71 12.89 1.00 0.47
C SER A 71 13.51 0.24 1.64
N ASP A 72 12.78 0.16 2.75
CA ASP A 72 13.27 -0.54 3.94
C ASP A 72 13.40 -2.05 3.71
N ALA A 73 12.60 -2.59 2.80
CA ALA A 73 12.61 -4.02 2.50
C ALA A 73 13.72 -4.41 1.53
N LEU A 74 14.33 -3.43 0.89
CA LEU A 74 15.40 -3.72 -0.05
C LEU A 74 16.67 -4.15 0.69
N PRO A 75 17.42 -5.11 0.13
CA PRO A 75 18.73 -5.41 0.70
C PRO A 75 19.61 -4.18 0.61
N LYS A 76 20.54 -4.08 1.52
CA LYS A 76 21.43 -2.95 1.52
C LYS A 76 22.29 -2.97 0.28
N PHE A 77 22.41 -1.81 -0.34
CA PHE A 77 23.26 -1.67 -1.51
C PHE A 77 24.71 -1.54 -1.09
N LYS A 78 25.55 -2.26 -1.79
CA LYS A 78 26.99 -2.15 -1.61
C LYS A 78 27.54 -1.25 -2.68
N LYS A 79 28.34 -0.35 -2.28
CA LYS A 79 28.98 0.56 -3.22
C LYS A 79 30.42 0.24 -3.41
#